data_2ef8bbf2b63f2516c5fcca163bf5e064
#
_entry.id   2ef8bbf2b63f2516c5fcca163bf5e064
#
_cell.length_a   1.000
_cell.length_b   1.000
_cell.length_c   1.000
_cell.angle_alpha   90.00
_cell.angle_beta   90.00
_cell.angle_gamma   90.00
#
_symmetry.space_group_name_H-M   'P 1'
#
loop_
_entity.id
_entity.type
_entity.pdbx_description
1 polymer ?
#
loop_
_entity_poly.entity_id
_entity_poly.type
_entity_poly.pdbx_seq_one_letter_code
_entity_poly.pdbx_strand_id
1 'polypeptide(L)'
;LALQTLGIKQIVVVQNKVDLITYKEAMSNYSDISKFIKGTNAAKSPVIPVSAQANLNLDALIYSIETEIKTPEHDVKKSPVMHVLRSFDINKPGSKIANIKGGVIGGSLTEGQFNIGDEIEIKPGLLNDKKKNYESLITEIVSLGTGAGTVDNVKPGGLVAIGTKLDPNLTRGDSFIGSVIGKPDSLPENSDVAKLKVSLFDSAVGSANNEKIAPITMNEMLRLNIGTAPIPGKVTKVKANNIEVSLRRPACLFEKSNVAISRRIGDRWRLIGAGIIG
;
A
#
# COMPACT_ATOMS: atom_id res chain seq x y z
N LEU A 1 3.25 0.15 16.26
CA LEU A 1 3.48 -1.24 15.80
C LEU A 1 3.28 -1.37 14.29
N ALA A 2 2.07 -1.16 13.73
CA ALA A 2 1.84 -1.31 12.29
C ALA A 2 2.76 -0.42 11.42
N LEU A 3 2.92 0.85 11.76
CA LEU A 3 3.84 1.77 11.06
C LEU A 3 5.30 1.34 11.14
N GLN A 4 5.72 0.83 12.30
CA GLN A 4 7.06 0.29 12.51
C GLN A 4 7.31 -0.92 11.61
N THR A 5 6.32 -1.79 11.50
CA THR A 5 6.34 -2.98 10.64
C THR A 5 6.45 -2.63 9.16
N LEU A 6 5.76 -1.56 8.74
CA LEU A 6 5.85 -1.02 7.38
C LEU A 6 7.13 -0.22 7.11
N GLY A 7 8.03 -0.10 8.09
CA GLY A 7 9.30 0.61 7.96
C GLY A 7 9.17 2.14 7.98
N ILE A 8 8.02 2.68 8.40
CA ILE A 8 7.81 4.13 8.50
C ILE A 8 8.62 4.68 9.67
N LYS A 9 9.58 5.55 9.39
CA LYS A 9 10.52 6.10 10.37
C LYS A 9 10.25 7.56 10.73
N GLN A 10 9.63 8.32 9.83
CA GLN A 10 9.37 9.75 10.00
C GLN A 10 7.95 9.94 10.48
N ILE A 11 7.79 10.39 11.71
CA ILE A 11 6.49 10.47 12.39
C ILE A 11 6.42 11.81 13.13
N VAL A 12 5.31 12.52 12.98
CA VAL A 12 4.90 13.64 13.82
C VAL A 12 3.63 13.23 14.55
N VAL A 13 3.61 13.39 15.86
CA VAL A 13 2.46 13.04 16.70
C VAL A 13 1.64 14.30 16.96
N VAL A 14 0.33 14.24 16.75
CA VAL A 14 -0.57 15.38 16.88
C VAL A 14 -1.59 15.12 17.98
N GLN A 15 -1.59 15.97 19.01
CA GLN A 15 -2.62 16.01 20.03
C GLN A 15 -3.69 17.01 19.60
N ASN A 16 -4.73 16.54 18.91
CA ASN A 16 -5.77 17.41 18.36
C ASN A 16 -6.93 17.64 19.33
N LYS A 17 -7.76 18.67 19.05
CA LYS A 17 -8.95 19.06 19.80
C LYS A 17 -8.64 19.57 21.21
N VAL A 18 -7.50 20.26 21.38
CA VAL A 18 -7.12 20.81 22.70
C VAL A 18 -8.04 21.95 23.17
N ASP A 19 -8.84 22.51 22.26
CA ASP A 19 -9.87 23.51 22.55
C ASP A 19 -11.07 22.96 23.36
N LEU A 20 -11.28 21.64 23.38
CA LEU A 20 -12.39 20.98 24.06
C LEU A 20 -12.11 20.60 25.51
N ILE A 21 -10.86 20.79 25.98
CA ILE A 21 -10.39 20.31 27.27
C ILE A 21 -9.64 21.40 28.03
N THR A 22 -9.53 21.24 29.33
CA THR A 22 -8.72 22.14 30.18
C THR A 22 -7.23 21.89 29.97
N TYR A 23 -6.40 22.88 30.32
CA TYR A 23 -4.95 22.77 30.30
C TYR A 23 -4.44 21.54 31.08
N LYS A 24 -5.02 21.28 32.26
CA LYS A 24 -4.65 20.14 33.10
C LYS A 24 -4.92 18.79 32.41
N GLU A 25 -6.07 18.66 31.75
CA GLU A 25 -6.41 17.47 30.98
C GLU A 25 -5.52 17.32 29.75
N ALA A 26 -5.22 18.43 29.06
CA ALA A 26 -4.27 18.42 27.93
C ALA A 26 -2.89 17.91 28.36
N MET A 27 -2.36 18.37 29.47
CA MET A 27 -1.06 17.93 30.01
C MET A 27 -1.08 16.47 30.46
N SER A 28 -2.18 16.00 31.08
CA SER A 28 -2.33 14.59 31.43
C SER A 28 -2.32 13.70 30.17
N ASN A 29 -3.08 14.06 29.16
CA ASN A 29 -3.12 13.34 27.88
C ASN A 29 -1.77 13.38 27.15
N TYR A 30 -1.07 14.52 27.18
CA TYR A 30 0.30 14.61 26.63
C TYR A 30 1.25 13.62 27.32
N SER A 31 1.16 13.50 28.65
CA SER A 31 1.95 12.52 29.42
C SER A 31 1.63 11.08 28.99
N ASP A 32 0.35 10.76 28.77
CA ASP A 32 -0.09 9.43 28.35
C ASP A 32 0.35 9.12 26.93
N ILE A 33 0.27 10.10 26.00
CA ILE A 33 0.84 9.98 24.65
C ILE A 33 2.33 9.69 24.74
N SER A 34 3.08 10.46 25.54
CA SER A 34 4.54 10.29 25.69
C SER A 34 4.91 8.91 26.25
N LYS A 35 4.13 8.38 27.19
CA LYS A 35 4.29 7.00 27.69
C LYS A 35 3.98 5.98 26.63
N PHE A 36 2.91 6.19 25.84
CA PHE A 36 2.47 5.27 24.80
C PHE A 36 3.48 5.12 23.65
N ILE A 37 4.10 6.23 23.22
CA ILE A 37 5.09 6.21 22.13
C ILE A 37 6.47 5.74 22.60
N LYS A 38 6.73 5.71 23.90
CA LYS A 38 8.00 5.26 24.49
C LYS A 38 8.28 3.80 24.10
N GLY A 39 9.47 3.53 23.57
CA GLY A 39 9.84 2.20 23.09
C GLY A 39 9.39 1.88 21.64
N THR A 40 8.74 2.82 20.98
CA THR A 40 8.38 2.71 19.54
C THR A 40 9.30 3.55 18.66
N ASN A 41 9.18 3.43 17.34
CA ASN A 41 9.87 4.31 16.39
C ASN A 41 9.44 5.79 16.48
N ALA A 42 8.31 6.08 17.14
CA ALA A 42 7.83 7.43 17.41
C ALA A 42 8.36 8.04 18.72
N ALA A 43 9.21 7.33 19.50
CA ALA A 43 9.65 7.77 20.82
C ALA A 43 10.36 9.12 20.83
N LYS A 44 10.99 9.51 19.72
CA LYS A 44 11.67 10.81 19.55
C LYS A 44 10.87 11.80 18.71
N SER A 45 9.67 11.43 18.27
CA SER A 45 8.82 12.29 17.45
C SER A 45 8.28 13.46 18.27
N PRO A 46 8.19 14.66 17.69
CA PRO A 46 7.54 15.79 18.36
C PRO A 46 6.05 15.49 18.56
N VAL A 47 5.51 15.92 19.71
CA VAL A 47 4.08 15.85 20.01
C VAL A 47 3.53 17.27 19.99
N ILE A 48 2.72 17.59 19.00
CA ILE A 48 2.22 18.93 18.72
C ILE A 48 0.76 19.05 19.17
N PRO A 49 0.45 19.84 20.20
CA PRO A 49 -0.93 20.13 20.59
C PRO A 49 -1.56 21.12 19.60
N VAL A 50 -2.72 20.79 19.04
CA VAL A 50 -3.43 21.63 18.06
C VAL A 50 -4.94 21.63 18.29
N SER A 51 -5.61 22.64 17.75
CA SER A 51 -7.03 22.57 17.39
C SER A 51 -7.18 22.90 15.92
N ALA A 52 -7.44 21.88 15.10
CA ALA A 52 -7.62 22.07 13.67
C ALA A 52 -8.86 22.96 13.37
N GLN A 53 -9.93 22.81 14.17
CA GLN A 53 -11.15 23.60 13.99
C GLN A 53 -10.97 25.08 14.39
N ALA A 54 -10.22 25.34 15.45
CA ALA A 54 -9.94 26.70 15.93
C ALA A 54 -8.68 27.32 15.28
N ASN A 55 -8.04 26.64 14.34
CA ASN A 55 -6.76 27.04 13.72
C ASN A 55 -5.65 27.31 14.76
N LEU A 56 -5.69 26.62 15.90
CA LEU A 56 -4.73 26.81 16.97
C LEU A 56 -3.47 25.95 16.72
N ASN A 57 -2.30 26.61 16.75
CA ASN A 57 -0.97 26.01 16.67
C ASN A 57 -0.71 25.18 15.39
N LEU A 58 -1.39 25.51 14.28
CA LEU A 58 -1.20 24.85 12.98
C LEU A 58 0.14 25.23 12.34
N ASP A 59 0.66 26.40 12.61
CA ASP A 59 1.98 26.87 12.18
C ASP A 59 3.10 25.98 12.74
N ALA A 60 3.03 25.61 14.02
CA ALA A 60 3.98 24.68 14.65
C ALA A 60 3.84 23.26 14.08
N LEU A 61 2.64 22.82 13.74
CA LEU A 61 2.42 21.55 13.06
C LEU A 61 3.06 21.54 11.66
N ILE A 62 2.81 22.58 10.85
CA ILE A 62 3.40 22.72 9.52
C ILE A 62 4.92 22.76 9.61
N TYR A 63 5.47 23.56 10.51
CA TYR A 63 6.91 23.61 10.75
C TYR A 63 7.48 22.23 11.12
N SER A 64 6.81 21.49 12.00
CA SER A 64 7.24 20.14 12.37
C SER A 64 7.18 19.15 11.23
N ILE A 65 6.16 19.24 10.36
CA ILE A 65 6.05 18.41 9.15
C ILE A 65 7.24 18.70 8.21
N GLU A 66 7.52 19.96 7.93
CA GLU A 66 8.61 20.36 7.03
C GLU A 66 10.00 19.97 7.54
N THR A 67 10.20 20.00 8.87
CA THR A 67 11.50 19.69 9.47
C THR A 67 11.73 18.21 9.68
N GLU A 68 10.70 17.46 10.10
CA GLU A 68 10.83 16.04 10.49
C GLU A 68 10.53 15.08 9.34
N ILE A 69 9.65 15.46 8.39
CA ILE A 69 9.23 14.62 7.27
C ILE A 69 9.94 15.07 6.01
N LYS A 70 11.08 14.46 5.73
CA LYS A 70 11.84 14.72 4.50
C LYS A 70 11.26 13.94 3.34
N THR A 71 11.13 14.60 2.19
CA THR A 71 10.71 13.95 0.94
C THR A 71 11.68 12.81 0.62
N PRO A 72 11.17 11.59 0.38
CA PRO A 72 12.02 10.48 -0.03
C PRO A 72 12.73 10.77 -1.36
N GLU A 73 13.99 10.40 -1.44
CA GLU A 73 14.70 10.39 -2.72
C GLU A 73 14.29 9.16 -3.52
N HIS A 74 13.85 9.37 -4.74
CA HIS A 74 13.48 8.31 -5.67
C HIS A 74 14.44 8.28 -6.85
N ASP A 75 14.89 7.08 -7.21
CA ASP A 75 15.77 6.91 -8.35
C ASP A 75 14.94 6.85 -9.65
N VAL A 76 14.90 7.96 -10.36
CA VAL A 76 14.20 8.09 -11.64
C VAL A 76 14.88 7.35 -12.80
N LYS A 77 16.12 6.88 -12.62
CA LYS A 77 16.87 6.14 -13.64
C LYS A 77 16.58 4.64 -13.61
N LYS A 78 16.03 4.15 -12.52
CA LYS A 78 15.58 2.75 -12.41
C LYS A 78 14.42 2.44 -13.34
N SER A 79 14.20 1.15 -13.60
CA SER A 79 12.96 0.70 -14.26
C SER A 79 11.74 1.13 -13.45
N PRO A 80 10.72 1.71 -14.09
CA PRO A 80 9.55 2.20 -13.37
C PRO A 80 8.77 1.06 -12.74
N VAL A 81 8.30 1.29 -11.51
CA VAL A 81 7.43 0.39 -10.76
C VAL A 81 6.27 1.20 -10.18
N MET A 82 5.06 0.88 -10.59
CA MET A 82 3.83 1.51 -10.10
C MET A 82 2.90 0.47 -9.49
N HIS A 83 2.50 0.69 -8.25
CA HIS A 83 1.48 -0.12 -7.58
C HIS A 83 0.09 0.42 -7.89
N VAL A 84 -0.78 -0.45 -8.42
CA VAL A 84 -2.15 -0.09 -8.80
C VAL A 84 -3.05 -0.01 -7.58
N LEU A 85 -3.73 1.13 -7.44
CA LEU A 85 -4.70 1.41 -6.37
C LEU A 85 -6.14 1.44 -6.89
N ARG A 86 -6.33 1.85 -8.14
CA ARG A 86 -7.63 1.99 -8.79
C ARG A 86 -7.54 1.60 -10.26
N SER A 87 -8.65 1.12 -10.81
CA SER A 87 -8.82 1.04 -12.26
C SER A 87 -10.28 1.30 -12.63
N PHE A 88 -10.50 2.01 -13.72
CA PHE A 88 -11.85 2.44 -14.09
C PHE A 88 -11.99 2.76 -15.59
N ASP A 89 -13.23 2.70 -16.05
CA ASP A 89 -13.66 3.15 -17.35
C ASP A 89 -14.16 4.61 -17.24
N ILE A 90 -13.60 5.52 -18.03
CA ILE A 90 -13.95 6.95 -18.03
C ILE A 90 -14.99 7.30 -19.11
N ASN A 91 -15.43 6.33 -19.89
CA ASN A 91 -16.37 6.56 -20.96
C ASN A 91 -17.80 6.78 -20.43
N LYS A 92 -18.49 7.77 -20.96
CA LYS A 92 -19.89 8.01 -20.61
C LYS A 92 -20.79 6.99 -21.32
N PRO A 93 -21.87 6.53 -20.68
CA PRO A 93 -22.89 5.73 -21.37
C PRO A 93 -23.39 6.43 -22.65
N GLY A 94 -23.50 5.70 -23.75
CA GLY A 94 -23.93 6.25 -25.03
C GLY A 94 -22.84 6.95 -25.85
N SER A 95 -21.57 6.89 -25.43
CA SER A 95 -20.44 7.39 -26.22
C SER A 95 -20.37 6.69 -27.59
N LYS A 96 -20.13 7.45 -28.65
CA LYS A 96 -19.89 6.87 -29.99
C LYS A 96 -18.61 6.04 -29.96
N ILE A 97 -18.58 4.92 -30.67
CA ILE A 97 -17.43 3.98 -30.72
C ILE A 97 -16.13 4.71 -31.06
N ALA A 98 -16.14 5.65 -32.01
CA ALA A 98 -14.98 6.42 -32.40
C ALA A 98 -14.40 7.32 -31.29
N ASN A 99 -15.16 7.58 -30.22
CA ASN A 99 -14.76 8.45 -29.10
C ASN A 99 -14.46 7.65 -27.83
N ILE A 100 -14.53 6.32 -27.87
CA ILE A 100 -14.23 5.48 -26.72
C ILE A 100 -12.74 5.57 -26.42
N LYS A 101 -12.45 5.96 -25.18
CA LYS A 101 -11.09 5.97 -24.64
C LYS A 101 -10.80 4.62 -23.99
N GLY A 102 -9.55 4.22 -24.04
CA GLY A 102 -9.09 3.01 -23.36
C GLY A 102 -9.21 3.11 -21.85
N GLY A 103 -9.04 1.98 -21.18
CA GLY A 103 -9.12 1.90 -19.73
C GLY A 103 -8.08 2.74 -19.02
N VAL A 104 -8.43 3.24 -17.83
CA VAL A 104 -7.54 4.06 -16.99
C VAL A 104 -7.14 3.30 -15.74
N ILE A 105 -5.85 3.38 -15.39
CA ILE A 105 -5.28 2.75 -14.20
C ILE A 105 -4.63 3.82 -13.34
N GLY A 106 -5.03 3.90 -12.08
CA GLY A 106 -4.51 4.84 -11.09
C GLY A 106 -3.68 4.14 -10.03
N GLY A 107 -2.59 4.76 -9.62
CA GLY A 107 -1.73 4.18 -8.60
C GLY A 107 -0.62 5.10 -8.12
N SER A 108 0.35 4.52 -7.44
CA SER A 108 1.53 5.22 -6.95
C SER A 108 2.79 4.69 -7.63
N LEU A 109 3.48 5.56 -8.33
CA LEU A 109 4.79 5.28 -8.91
C LEU A 109 5.83 5.37 -7.79
N THR A 110 6.58 4.30 -7.57
CA THR A 110 7.57 4.20 -6.48
C THR A 110 9.00 4.37 -6.96
N GLU A 111 9.31 3.95 -8.19
CA GLU A 111 10.64 4.07 -8.81
C GLU A 111 10.50 4.41 -10.30
N GLY A 112 11.55 4.95 -10.90
CA GLY A 112 11.64 5.23 -12.33
C GLY A 112 10.74 6.38 -12.79
N GLN A 113 10.45 6.41 -14.08
CA GLN A 113 9.52 7.36 -14.70
C GLN A 113 8.79 6.73 -15.88
N PHE A 114 7.59 7.23 -16.17
CA PHE A 114 6.83 6.90 -17.37
C PHE A 114 6.63 8.13 -18.25
N ASN A 115 6.60 7.90 -19.55
CA ASN A 115 6.29 8.91 -20.57
C ASN A 115 5.10 8.44 -21.41
N ILE A 116 4.41 9.38 -22.03
CA ILE A 116 3.41 9.04 -23.06
C ILE A 116 4.11 8.28 -24.20
N GLY A 117 3.48 7.19 -24.67
CA GLY A 117 4.02 6.29 -25.69
C GLY A 117 4.87 5.13 -25.14
N ASP A 118 5.19 5.12 -23.83
CA ASP A 118 5.88 3.99 -23.24
C ASP A 118 4.99 2.72 -23.30
N GLU A 119 5.59 1.59 -23.64
CA GLU A 119 4.98 0.27 -23.49
C GLU A 119 5.11 -0.18 -22.04
N ILE A 120 4.03 -0.70 -21.48
CA ILE A 120 3.94 -1.15 -20.09
C ILE A 120 3.39 -2.56 -19.97
N GLU A 121 3.87 -3.29 -18.98
CA GLU A 121 3.39 -4.60 -18.58
C GLU A 121 2.66 -4.50 -17.24
N ILE A 122 1.51 -5.18 -17.14
CA ILE A 122 0.68 -5.25 -15.93
C ILE A 122 0.70 -6.68 -15.40
N LYS A 123 1.28 -6.89 -14.22
CA LYS A 123 1.34 -8.19 -13.51
C LYS A 123 0.50 -8.16 -12.23
N PRO A 124 -0.18 -9.25 -11.83
CA PRO A 124 -0.20 -10.56 -12.47
C PRO A 124 -1.03 -10.63 -13.76
N GLY A 125 -1.74 -9.56 -14.12
CA GLY A 125 -2.59 -9.53 -15.31
C GLY A 125 -3.99 -10.10 -15.08
N LEU A 126 -4.57 -10.72 -16.08
CA LEU A 126 -5.91 -11.28 -16.05
C LEU A 126 -5.90 -12.81 -15.96
N LEU A 127 -6.91 -13.34 -15.27
CA LEU A 127 -7.15 -14.78 -15.25
C LEU A 127 -7.61 -15.25 -16.64
N ASN A 128 -6.86 -16.16 -17.22
CA ASN A 128 -7.26 -16.88 -18.41
C ASN A 128 -8.07 -18.11 -17.97
N ASP A 129 -9.41 -18.06 -18.12
CA ASP A 129 -10.31 -19.12 -17.69
C ASP A 129 -10.06 -20.48 -18.35
N LYS A 130 -9.56 -20.48 -19.60
CA LYS A 130 -9.24 -21.70 -20.34
C LYS A 130 -7.99 -22.39 -19.80
N LYS A 131 -6.96 -21.62 -19.51
CA LYS A 131 -5.67 -22.13 -19.00
C LYS A 131 -5.60 -22.18 -17.46
N LYS A 132 -6.56 -21.56 -16.79
CA LYS A 132 -6.60 -21.41 -15.30
C LYS A 132 -5.33 -20.78 -14.74
N ASN A 133 -4.67 -19.91 -15.49
CA ASN A 133 -3.50 -19.16 -15.08
C ASN A 133 -3.71 -17.66 -15.30
N TYR A 134 -2.89 -16.86 -14.66
CA TYR A 134 -2.85 -15.42 -14.89
C TYR A 134 -1.83 -15.10 -15.99
N GLU A 135 -2.24 -14.28 -16.94
CA GLU A 135 -1.40 -13.80 -18.04
C GLU A 135 -1.20 -12.29 -17.90
N SER A 136 0.06 -11.85 -17.95
CA SER A 136 0.37 -10.42 -17.95
C SER A 136 -0.24 -9.74 -19.18
N LEU A 137 -0.53 -8.46 -19.04
CA LEU A 137 -1.04 -7.63 -20.13
C LEU A 137 0.00 -6.61 -20.54
N ILE A 138 0.25 -6.49 -21.83
CA ILE A 138 1.09 -5.45 -22.40
C ILE A 138 0.19 -4.43 -23.09
N THR A 139 0.44 -3.14 -22.86
CA THR A 139 -0.29 -2.02 -23.44
C THR A 139 0.59 -0.78 -23.52
N GLU A 140 0.11 0.24 -24.21
CA GLU A 140 0.81 1.52 -24.37
C GLU A 140 0.13 2.61 -23.55
N ILE A 141 0.93 3.53 -23.03
CA ILE A 141 0.48 4.74 -22.32
C ILE A 141 0.03 5.77 -23.36
N VAL A 142 -1.25 6.11 -23.35
CA VAL A 142 -1.82 7.14 -24.24
C VAL A 142 -2.00 8.50 -23.57
N SER A 143 -2.08 8.52 -22.25
CA SER A 143 -2.15 9.75 -21.48
C SER A 143 -1.67 9.54 -20.04
N LEU A 144 -1.14 10.60 -19.44
CA LEU A 144 -0.71 10.64 -18.06
C LEU A 144 -1.39 11.80 -17.33
N GLY A 145 -1.81 11.54 -16.09
CA GLY A 145 -2.44 12.55 -15.26
C GLY A 145 -1.94 12.49 -13.81
N THR A 146 -1.92 13.64 -13.17
CA THR A 146 -1.61 13.82 -11.75
C THR A 146 -2.67 14.71 -11.11
N GLY A 147 -2.56 15.01 -9.81
CA GLY A 147 -3.44 15.97 -9.15
C GLY A 147 -3.36 17.39 -9.77
N ALA A 148 -2.27 17.72 -10.48
CA ALA A 148 -2.10 19.01 -11.17
C ALA A 148 -2.69 19.02 -12.60
N GLY A 149 -3.19 17.88 -13.10
CA GLY A 149 -3.75 17.76 -14.45
C GLY A 149 -2.99 16.78 -15.33
N THR A 150 -3.16 16.92 -16.66
CA THR A 150 -2.49 16.10 -17.68
C THR A 150 -1.04 16.53 -17.84
N VAL A 151 -0.14 15.56 -17.96
CA VAL A 151 1.32 15.76 -18.08
C VAL A 151 1.91 14.80 -19.12
N ASP A 152 3.10 15.12 -19.67
CA ASP A 152 3.76 14.27 -20.67
C ASP A 152 4.61 13.16 -20.03
N ASN A 153 5.04 13.36 -18.79
CA ASN A 153 5.78 12.37 -18.02
C ASN A 153 5.42 12.42 -16.54
N VAL A 154 5.64 11.33 -15.84
CA VAL A 154 5.42 11.19 -14.40
C VAL A 154 6.62 10.57 -13.71
N LYS A 155 6.89 11.07 -12.50
CA LYS A 155 7.94 10.62 -11.58
C LYS A 155 7.30 10.23 -10.25
N PRO A 156 7.99 9.50 -9.37
CA PRO A 156 7.51 9.25 -8.01
C PRO A 156 7.21 10.54 -7.26
N GLY A 157 6.17 10.53 -6.43
CA GLY A 157 5.82 11.71 -5.61
C GLY A 157 4.33 12.03 -5.58
N GLY A 158 3.46 11.05 -5.83
CA GLY A 158 2.03 11.24 -5.73
C GLY A 158 1.23 10.16 -6.44
N LEU A 159 -0.05 10.41 -6.61
CA LEU A 159 -0.93 9.56 -7.39
C LEU A 159 -0.83 9.91 -8.88
N VAL A 160 -0.75 8.86 -9.68
CA VAL A 160 -0.64 8.93 -11.13
C VAL A 160 -1.83 8.18 -11.74
N ALA A 161 -2.43 8.75 -12.78
CA ALA A 161 -3.41 8.09 -13.63
C ALA A 161 -2.78 7.83 -15.01
N ILE A 162 -2.82 6.58 -15.46
CA ILE A 162 -2.34 6.13 -16.76
C ILE A 162 -3.55 5.78 -17.62
N GLY A 163 -3.77 6.50 -18.70
CA GLY A 163 -4.69 6.11 -19.75
C GLY A 163 -3.98 5.15 -20.71
N THR A 164 -4.62 4.04 -21.05
CA THR A 164 -4.04 2.94 -21.80
C THR A 164 -4.82 2.66 -23.09
N LYS A 165 -4.30 1.77 -23.94
CA LYS A 165 -5.04 1.21 -25.11
C LYS A 165 -5.88 -0.01 -24.76
N LEU A 166 -5.96 -0.41 -23.48
CA LEU A 166 -6.78 -1.55 -23.06
C LEU A 166 -8.26 -1.30 -23.31
N ASP A 167 -8.99 -2.39 -23.58
CA ASP A 167 -10.45 -2.35 -23.56
C ASP A 167 -10.93 -1.80 -22.20
N PRO A 168 -11.74 -0.73 -22.17
CA PRO A 168 -12.20 -0.12 -20.94
C PRO A 168 -12.99 -1.10 -20.03
N ASN A 169 -13.60 -2.14 -20.57
CA ASN A 169 -14.26 -3.17 -19.77
C ASN A 169 -13.28 -3.90 -18.84
N LEU A 170 -12.02 -4.05 -19.24
CA LEU A 170 -10.99 -4.72 -18.42
C LEU A 170 -10.63 -3.93 -17.17
N THR A 171 -10.83 -2.61 -17.19
CA THR A 171 -10.48 -1.72 -16.07
C THR A 171 -11.66 -1.38 -15.17
N ARG A 172 -12.87 -1.86 -15.49
CA ARG A 172 -14.08 -1.56 -14.70
C ARG A 172 -14.04 -2.22 -13.34
N GLY A 173 -14.67 -1.54 -12.36
CA GLY A 173 -14.85 -2.07 -11.01
C GLY A 173 -13.56 -2.37 -10.28
N ASP A 174 -12.52 -1.57 -10.54
CA ASP A 174 -11.22 -1.72 -9.85
C ASP A 174 -10.56 -3.10 -10.07
N SER A 175 -10.77 -3.74 -11.24
CA SER A 175 -10.30 -5.09 -11.57
C SER A 175 -8.77 -5.28 -11.46
N PHE A 176 -7.99 -4.20 -11.61
CA PHE A 176 -6.54 -4.23 -11.51
C PHE A 176 -5.97 -3.85 -10.15
N ILE A 177 -6.82 -3.65 -9.11
CA ILE A 177 -6.30 -3.39 -7.76
C ILE A 177 -5.32 -4.50 -7.35
N GLY A 178 -4.18 -4.06 -6.81
CA GLY A 178 -3.12 -4.95 -6.36
C GLY A 178 -2.21 -5.49 -7.44
N SER A 179 -2.41 -5.05 -8.68
CA SER A 179 -1.44 -5.28 -9.76
C SER A 179 -0.27 -4.30 -9.67
N VAL A 180 0.79 -4.64 -10.39
CA VAL A 180 1.98 -3.79 -10.53
C VAL A 180 2.19 -3.52 -12.01
N ILE A 181 2.59 -2.29 -12.33
CA ILE A 181 2.92 -1.85 -13.68
C ILE A 181 4.41 -1.54 -13.75
N GLY A 182 5.07 -2.02 -14.78
CA GLY A 182 6.46 -1.73 -15.12
C GLY A 182 6.69 -1.72 -16.62
N LYS A 183 7.94 -1.61 -17.05
CA LYS A 183 8.29 -1.88 -18.46
C LYS A 183 8.20 -3.38 -18.72
N PRO A 184 7.94 -3.81 -19.97
CA PRO A 184 7.97 -5.23 -20.32
C PRO A 184 9.27 -5.90 -19.83
N ASP A 185 9.14 -7.10 -19.30
CA ASP A 185 10.23 -7.94 -18.77
C ASP A 185 11.04 -7.33 -17.60
N SER A 186 10.60 -6.19 -17.04
CA SER A 186 11.30 -5.54 -15.91
C SER A 186 10.76 -5.92 -14.54
N LEU A 187 9.57 -6.51 -14.49
CA LEU A 187 8.91 -6.91 -13.25
C LEU A 187 9.26 -8.36 -12.86
N PRO A 188 9.31 -8.68 -11.57
CA PRO A 188 9.42 -10.05 -11.11
C PRO A 188 8.34 -10.95 -11.71
N GLU A 189 8.65 -12.25 -11.85
CA GLU A 189 7.67 -13.23 -12.31
C GLU A 189 6.52 -13.39 -11.29
N ASN A 190 5.36 -13.76 -11.83
CA ASN A 190 4.20 -14.08 -11.01
C ASN A 190 4.48 -15.32 -10.17
N SER A 191 4.21 -15.26 -8.87
CA SER A 191 4.37 -16.39 -7.96
C SER A 191 3.09 -16.71 -7.21
N ASP A 192 2.76 -18.01 -7.16
CA ASP A 192 1.66 -18.56 -6.37
C ASP A 192 2.07 -18.86 -4.93
N VAL A 193 3.36 -18.72 -4.61
CA VAL A 193 3.91 -19.02 -3.28
C VAL A 193 4.71 -17.85 -2.76
N ALA A 194 4.33 -17.35 -1.60
CA ALA A 194 5.09 -16.33 -0.87
C ALA A 194 5.94 -17.02 0.22
N LYS A 195 7.26 -16.80 0.18
CA LYS A 195 8.19 -17.18 1.25
C LYS A 195 8.44 -15.95 2.11
N LEU A 196 8.18 -16.05 3.41
CA LEU A 196 8.22 -14.93 4.32
C LEU A 196 9.05 -15.23 5.56
N LYS A 197 9.91 -14.30 5.93
CA LYS A 197 10.49 -14.23 7.27
C LYS A 197 9.56 -13.38 8.14
N VAL A 198 8.91 -13.99 9.13
CA VAL A 198 7.81 -13.40 9.90
C VAL A 198 8.29 -12.85 11.24
N SER A 199 7.72 -11.71 11.62
CA SER A 199 7.76 -11.13 12.97
C SER A 199 6.32 -10.90 13.45
N LEU A 200 5.89 -11.62 14.47
CA LEU A 200 4.57 -11.46 15.07
C LEU A 200 4.60 -10.38 16.15
N PHE A 201 3.47 -9.72 16.36
CA PHE A 201 3.26 -8.82 17.49
C PHE A 201 2.93 -9.61 18.75
N ASP A 202 3.07 -8.97 19.91
CA ASP A 202 2.68 -9.56 21.19
C ASP A 202 1.15 -9.71 21.30
N SER A 203 0.40 -8.78 20.71
CA SER A 203 -1.06 -8.78 20.69
C SER A 203 -1.63 -8.33 19.35
N ALA A 204 -2.85 -8.81 19.05
CA ALA A 204 -3.54 -8.46 17.80
C ALA A 204 -3.98 -6.97 17.81
N VAL A 205 -3.65 -6.25 16.74
CA VAL A 205 -3.98 -4.81 16.63
C VAL A 205 -5.49 -4.62 16.58
N GLY A 206 -6.01 -3.82 17.54
CA GLY A 206 -7.43 -3.48 17.62
C GLY A 206 -8.32 -4.59 18.22
N SER A 207 -7.77 -5.57 18.92
CA SER A 207 -8.55 -6.47 19.76
C SER A 207 -8.89 -5.79 21.09
N ALA A 208 -10.13 -5.94 21.56
CA ALA A 208 -10.60 -5.32 22.80
C ALA A 208 -9.85 -5.85 24.06
N ASN A 209 -9.34 -7.08 24.00
CA ASN A 209 -8.78 -7.78 25.16
C ASN A 209 -7.27 -8.00 25.07
N ASN A 210 -6.53 -7.29 24.20
CA ASN A 210 -5.09 -7.51 23.98
C ASN A 210 -4.73 -8.99 23.86
N GLU A 211 -5.53 -9.74 23.07
CA GLU A 211 -5.31 -11.17 22.89
C GLU A 211 -3.90 -11.46 22.40
N LYS A 212 -3.18 -12.30 23.13
CA LYS A 212 -1.85 -12.75 22.73
C LYS A 212 -1.93 -13.49 21.39
N ILE A 213 -1.02 -13.17 20.50
CA ILE A 213 -0.95 -13.82 19.20
C ILE A 213 -0.28 -15.19 19.35
N ALA A 214 -1.04 -16.24 19.05
CA ALA A 214 -0.49 -17.58 18.93
C ALA A 214 0.43 -17.69 17.70
N PRO A 215 1.46 -18.54 17.73
CA PRO A 215 2.29 -18.83 16.56
C PRO A 215 1.47 -19.23 15.33
N ILE A 216 2.00 -18.98 14.15
CA ILE A 216 1.38 -19.42 12.89
C ILE A 216 1.54 -20.95 12.76
N THR A 217 0.47 -21.61 12.35
CA THR A 217 0.42 -23.06 12.19
C THR A 217 0.27 -23.50 10.73
N MET A 218 0.62 -24.75 10.45
CA MET A 218 0.38 -25.36 9.14
C MET A 218 -1.11 -25.38 8.80
N ASN A 219 -1.43 -25.22 7.53
CA ASN A 219 -2.79 -25.17 6.98
C ASN A 219 -3.63 -23.97 7.43
N GLU A 220 -3.08 -23.06 8.18
CA GLU A 220 -3.75 -21.84 8.59
C GLU A 220 -4.02 -20.91 7.38
N MET A 221 -5.20 -20.26 7.38
CA MET A 221 -5.55 -19.27 6.39
C MET A 221 -5.15 -17.87 6.88
N LEU A 222 -4.24 -17.25 6.17
CA LEU A 222 -3.79 -15.86 6.41
C LEU A 222 -4.24 -14.94 5.29
N ARG A 223 -4.30 -13.65 5.57
CA ARG A 223 -4.40 -12.62 4.55
C ARG A 223 -3.11 -11.81 4.54
N LEU A 224 -2.45 -11.81 3.40
CA LEU A 224 -1.21 -11.10 3.16
C LEU A 224 -1.50 -9.82 2.38
N ASN A 225 -1.05 -8.68 2.87
CA ASN A 225 -1.07 -7.45 2.10
C ASN A 225 0.28 -7.32 1.37
N ILE A 226 0.30 -7.67 0.09
CA ILE A 226 1.46 -7.62 -0.80
C ILE A 226 1.30 -6.39 -1.69
N GLY A 227 2.15 -5.37 -1.50
CA GLY A 227 1.91 -4.06 -2.12
C GLY A 227 0.52 -3.53 -1.75
N THR A 228 -0.33 -3.31 -2.75
CA THR A 228 -1.72 -2.84 -2.58
C THR A 228 -2.75 -3.99 -2.55
N ALA A 229 -2.32 -5.24 -2.73
CA ALA A 229 -3.20 -6.41 -2.82
C ALA A 229 -3.42 -7.10 -1.47
N PRO A 230 -4.65 -7.22 -0.96
CA PRO A 230 -4.99 -8.13 0.14
C PRO A 230 -5.24 -9.54 -0.41
N ILE A 231 -4.25 -10.41 -0.36
CA ILE A 231 -4.32 -11.76 -0.92
C ILE A 231 -4.48 -12.81 0.18
N PRO A 232 -5.56 -13.58 0.20
CA PRO A 232 -5.69 -14.74 1.06
C PRO A 232 -4.72 -15.86 0.60
N GLY A 233 -4.15 -16.58 1.59
CA GLY A 233 -3.28 -17.69 1.30
C GLY A 233 -3.30 -18.71 2.42
N LYS A 234 -2.94 -19.95 2.09
CA LYS A 234 -2.85 -21.07 3.01
C LYS A 234 -1.39 -21.35 3.35
N VAL A 235 -1.07 -21.44 4.63
CA VAL A 235 0.27 -21.79 5.10
C VAL A 235 0.58 -23.23 4.73
N THR A 236 1.62 -23.44 3.93
CA THR A 236 2.04 -24.77 3.47
C THR A 236 3.28 -25.29 4.18
N LYS A 237 4.06 -24.38 4.80
CA LYS A 237 5.26 -24.74 5.54
C LYS A 237 5.54 -23.74 6.64
N VAL A 238 6.00 -24.25 7.78
CA VAL A 238 6.43 -23.44 8.92
C VAL A 238 7.77 -23.97 9.40
N LYS A 239 8.80 -23.11 9.45
CA LYS A 239 10.12 -23.44 10.00
C LYS A 239 10.63 -22.23 10.81
N ALA A 240 10.52 -22.33 12.12
CA ALA A 240 10.78 -21.22 13.05
C ALA A 240 10.03 -19.94 12.59
N ASN A 241 10.75 -18.86 12.28
CA ASN A 241 10.15 -17.61 11.83
C ASN A 241 9.97 -17.53 10.29
N ASN A 242 10.22 -18.62 9.56
CA ASN A 242 10.01 -18.65 8.10
C ASN A 242 8.76 -19.45 7.79
N ILE A 243 7.91 -18.90 6.92
CA ILE A 243 6.71 -19.58 6.44
C ILE A 243 6.66 -19.56 4.92
N GLU A 244 6.04 -20.58 4.33
CA GLU A 244 5.61 -20.58 2.94
C GLU A 244 4.08 -20.53 2.91
N VAL A 245 3.55 -19.65 2.07
CA VAL A 245 2.10 -19.45 1.94
C VAL A 245 1.71 -19.59 0.48
N SER A 246 0.84 -20.57 0.19
CA SER A 246 0.22 -20.71 -1.13
C SER A 246 -0.87 -19.65 -1.28
N LEU A 247 -0.73 -18.77 -2.25
CA LEU A 247 -1.61 -17.64 -2.51
C LEU A 247 -2.82 -18.08 -3.34
N ARG A 248 -4.00 -17.52 -3.07
CA ARG A 248 -5.20 -17.76 -3.90
C ARG A 248 -5.14 -17.07 -5.26
N ARG A 249 -4.36 -16.02 -5.37
CA ARG A 249 -4.08 -15.27 -6.60
C ARG A 249 -2.57 -15.07 -6.67
N PRO A 250 -1.92 -15.31 -7.80
CA PRO A 250 -0.51 -15.03 -7.93
C PRO A 250 -0.23 -13.55 -7.71
N ALA A 251 0.97 -13.25 -7.29
CA ALA A 251 1.43 -11.88 -7.08
C ALA A 251 2.84 -11.69 -7.64
N CYS A 252 3.12 -10.47 -8.05
CA CYS A 252 4.46 -10.02 -8.37
C CYS A 252 5.17 -9.73 -7.04
N LEU A 253 6.16 -10.57 -6.68
CA LEU A 253 6.84 -10.51 -5.38
C LEU A 253 8.20 -9.84 -5.52
N PHE A 254 8.38 -8.70 -4.86
CA PHE A 254 9.67 -8.03 -4.79
C PHE A 254 10.45 -8.51 -3.58
N GLU A 255 11.67 -8.97 -3.78
CA GLU A 255 12.57 -9.36 -2.69
C GLU A 255 12.74 -8.24 -1.66
N LYS A 256 12.84 -8.63 -0.39
CA LYS A 256 12.98 -7.73 0.76
C LYS A 256 11.81 -6.75 0.98
N SER A 257 10.71 -6.89 0.25
CA SER A 257 9.52 -6.08 0.49
C SER A 257 8.77 -6.55 1.75
N ASN A 258 8.15 -5.57 2.42
CA ASN A 258 7.36 -5.81 3.63
C ASN A 258 5.95 -6.29 3.25
N VAL A 259 5.45 -7.27 3.98
CA VAL A 259 4.11 -7.84 3.85
C VAL A 259 3.42 -7.77 5.20
N ALA A 260 2.27 -7.12 5.28
CA ALA A 260 1.45 -7.15 6.48
C ALA A 260 0.66 -8.47 6.54
N ILE A 261 0.68 -9.13 7.70
CA ILE A 261 0.06 -10.44 7.91
C ILE A 261 -1.15 -10.28 8.81
N SER A 262 -2.31 -10.71 8.33
CA SER A 262 -3.56 -10.69 9.09
C SER A 262 -4.12 -12.10 9.25
N ARG A 263 -4.67 -12.36 10.45
CA ARG A 263 -5.38 -13.57 10.84
C ARG A 263 -6.85 -13.26 11.07
N ARG A 264 -7.73 -14.20 10.77
CA ARG A 264 -9.15 -14.09 11.12
C ARG A 264 -9.34 -14.42 12.61
N ILE A 265 -9.78 -13.43 13.39
CA ILE A 265 -10.11 -13.57 14.80
C ILE A 265 -11.59 -13.23 14.94
N GLY A 266 -12.41 -14.24 15.29
CA GLY A 266 -13.85 -14.13 15.15
C GLY A 266 -14.23 -13.86 13.69
N ASP A 267 -15.06 -12.84 13.45
CA ASP A 267 -15.51 -12.48 12.10
C ASP A 267 -14.65 -11.41 11.41
N ARG A 268 -13.53 -11.00 12.02
CA ARG A 268 -12.72 -9.89 11.50
C ARG A 268 -11.27 -10.32 11.23
N TRP A 269 -10.71 -9.77 10.16
CA TRP A 269 -9.29 -9.84 9.91
C TRP A 269 -8.54 -8.87 10.82
N ARG A 270 -7.60 -9.38 11.60
CA ARG A 270 -6.76 -8.59 12.50
C ARG A 270 -5.32 -8.70 12.09
N LEU A 271 -4.62 -7.56 12.11
CA LEU A 271 -3.18 -7.53 11.85
C LEU A 271 -2.46 -8.20 13.03
N ILE A 272 -1.67 -9.22 12.73
CA ILE A 272 -0.94 -10.02 13.73
C ILE A 272 0.58 -9.90 13.64
N GLY A 273 1.09 -9.35 12.54
CA GLY A 273 2.53 -9.22 12.35
C GLY A 273 2.88 -8.78 10.94
N ALA A 274 4.16 -8.87 10.64
CA ALA A 274 4.71 -8.63 9.33
C ALA A 274 5.61 -9.75 8.87
N GLY A 275 5.80 -9.82 7.56
CA GLY A 275 6.78 -10.65 6.91
C GLY A 275 7.64 -9.84 5.96
N ILE A 276 8.83 -10.33 5.69
CA ILE A 276 9.73 -9.85 4.63
C ILE A 276 9.81 -10.95 3.60
N ILE A 277 9.60 -10.62 2.32
CA ILE A 277 9.76 -11.55 1.20
C ILE A 277 11.25 -11.91 1.04
N GLY A 278 11.52 -13.22 1.01
CA GLY A 278 12.86 -13.76 0.86
C GLY A 278 12.96 -14.84 -0.20
#